data_dd32d7dd370b7da72b1a709ec3997e33
#
_entry.id   dd32d7dd370b7da72b1a709ec3997e33
#
_cell.length_a   1.000
_cell.length_b   1.000
_cell.length_c   1.000
_cell.angle_alpha   90.00
_cell.angle_beta   90.00
_cell.angle_gamma   90.00
#
_symmetry.space_group_name_H-M   'P 1'
#
loop_
_entity.id
_entity.type
_entity.pdbx_description
1 polymer ?
#
loop_
_entity_poly.entity_id
_entity_poly.type
_entity_poly.pdbx_seq_one_letter_code
_entity_poly.pdbx_strand_id
1 'polypeptide(L)'
;MRLNEFYTHSVCAPTRAAFLTGRYAFRTGSDWRSEDFGKPSYLAKLGLKLAHNDRGEPTRRIHALDTEERTVAEALQEAGYFTALLGKWHLGEWLPEHLPMGQGFEHQYGHYAWGIDYYTKTIVHNAPARFAVYDWHRNQKPAKEDGYATDLIAAEAERVIAARKNDDRPFFIYVAFNAVHGPLNPPPGFDGDPNDPMAIRHAMLKSLDQAVGRVSKAIDDNGFRDNTLFIFTNDNGPVLEELSKPFRGTKNTTFEGGVRQPAILRWPGHTKPGTSKDGLMFVADFFPTFITLAGGKHEQKRPIDGIDQTAWLFEDGESKRNEIAFDVSGSVRLPTIRVGEYKLMGDVLYNIRKDPSEQTDIAATHSDVVSKLRARVTSLGQERPPLGHKPLLMDPPLPYVYGSDEQKDVPPWLIEAVKEVRAKQPTEWAPGETPWPKAPKGAVASKMDGLKDELAK
;
A
#
# COMPACT_ATOMS: atom_id res chain seq x y z
N MET A 1 -22.03 -4.68 4.39
CA MET A 1 -21.47 -5.12 5.70
C MET A 1 -20.17 -4.40 5.95
N ARG A 2 -19.91 -3.93 7.19
CA ARG A 2 -18.68 -3.26 7.60
C ARG A 2 -17.90 -4.15 8.57
N LEU A 3 -16.58 -4.17 8.50
CA LEU A 3 -15.71 -4.80 9.48
C LEU A 3 -15.21 -3.76 10.48
N ASN A 4 -15.43 -3.99 11.76
CA ASN A 4 -15.10 -3.02 12.81
C ASN A 4 -13.62 -3.07 13.23
N GLU A 5 -12.96 -4.23 13.07
CA GLU A 5 -11.56 -4.45 13.46
C GLU A 5 -10.75 -5.00 12.27
N PHE A 6 -10.74 -4.25 11.17
CA PHE A 6 -9.91 -4.57 10.01
C PHE A 6 -8.60 -3.79 10.05
N TYR A 7 -7.49 -4.49 9.79
CA TYR A 7 -6.15 -3.95 9.93
C TYR A 7 -5.31 -4.13 8.68
N THR A 8 -4.43 -3.15 8.48
CA THR A 8 -3.39 -3.13 7.45
C THR A 8 -2.02 -2.86 8.09
N HIS A 9 -0.96 -2.84 7.31
CA HIS A 9 0.26 -2.16 7.75
C HIS A 9 0.07 -0.64 7.72
N SER A 10 0.97 0.09 8.36
CA SER A 10 0.89 1.54 8.46
C SER A 10 1.38 2.30 7.21
N VAL A 11 1.77 1.57 6.15
CA VAL A 11 2.26 2.13 4.87
C VAL A 11 1.92 1.24 3.69
N CYS A 12 1.94 1.83 2.49
CA CYS A 12 1.43 1.26 1.25
C CYS A 12 2.07 -0.08 0.85
N ALA A 13 3.39 -0.11 0.56
CA ALA A 13 4.05 -1.31 0.02
C ALA A 13 3.94 -2.53 0.96
N PRO A 14 4.18 -2.42 2.28
CA PRO A 14 3.94 -3.51 3.22
C PRO A 14 2.51 -4.06 3.18
N THR A 15 1.50 -3.19 3.12
CA THR A 15 0.10 -3.60 3.03
C THR A 15 -0.19 -4.32 1.72
N ARG A 16 0.29 -3.79 0.60
CA ARG A 16 0.07 -4.37 -0.74
C ARG A 16 0.75 -5.73 -0.86
N ALA A 17 1.98 -5.87 -0.35
CA ALA A 17 2.66 -7.15 -0.28
C ALA A 17 1.88 -8.17 0.57
N ALA A 18 1.43 -7.77 1.77
CA ALA A 18 0.65 -8.65 2.64
C ALA A 18 -0.70 -9.06 2.02
N PHE A 19 -1.40 -8.12 1.36
CA PHE A 19 -2.63 -8.39 0.62
C PHE A 19 -2.43 -9.43 -0.49
N LEU A 20 -1.39 -9.23 -1.30
CA LEU A 20 -1.18 -10.06 -2.48
C LEU A 20 -0.60 -11.44 -2.15
N THR A 21 0.19 -11.58 -1.07
CA THR A 21 0.90 -12.84 -0.77
C THR A 21 0.30 -13.63 0.39
N GLY A 22 -0.58 -13.03 1.17
CA GLY A 22 -1.07 -13.62 2.42
C GLY A 22 -0.01 -13.71 3.51
N ARG A 23 1.12 -12.96 3.39
CA ARG A 23 2.26 -13.02 4.30
C ARG A 23 2.53 -11.66 4.95
N TYR A 24 3.05 -11.66 6.16
CA TYR A 24 3.53 -10.41 6.75
C TYR A 24 4.62 -9.76 5.88
N ALA A 25 4.60 -8.46 5.76
CA ALA A 25 5.54 -7.73 4.91
C ALA A 25 7.01 -7.94 5.28
N PHE A 26 7.32 -8.19 6.56
CA PHE A 26 8.69 -8.49 6.99
C PHE A 26 9.22 -9.83 6.45
N ARG A 27 8.34 -10.78 6.10
CA ARG A 27 8.71 -12.05 5.47
C ARG A 27 8.96 -11.92 3.98
N THR A 28 8.28 -10.99 3.32
CA THR A 28 8.42 -10.76 1.87
C THR A 28 9.56 -9.79 1.54
N GLY A 29 10.22 -9.22 2.56
CA GLY A 29 11.21 -8.16 2.36
C GLY A 29 10.62 -6.82 1.93
N SER A 30 9.29 -6.70 1.91
CA SER A 30 8.58 -5.46 1.56
C SER A 30 8.29 -4.57 2.77
N ASP A 31 8.76 -4.94 3.95
CA ASP A 31 8.77 -4.06 5.11
C ASP A 31 9.78 -2.94 4.86
N TRP A 32 9.34 -1.71 4.97
CA TRP A 32 10.19 -0.56 4.72
C TRP A 32 11.34 -0.52 5.71
N ARG A 33 12.55 -0.72 5.19
CA ARG A 33 13.79 -0.62 5.95
C ARG A 33 14.37 0.76 5.76
N SER A 34 14.98 1.25 6.79
CA SER A 34 15.63 2.56 6.75
C SER A 34 16.76 2.65 5.72
N GLU A 35 17.42 1.55 5.44
CA GLU A 35 18.46 1.43 4.43
C GLU A 35 17.94 1.61 3.00
N ASP A 36 16.65 1.42 2.79
CA ASP A 36 16.01 1.55 1.49
C ASP A 36 15.75 3.03 1.09
N PHE A 37 15.81 3.94 2.05
CA PHE A 37 15.55 5.36 1.78
C PHE A 37 16.74 6.13 1.17
N GLY A 38 17.87 5.46 0.91
CA GLY A 38 18.99 6.01 0.13
C GLY A 38 19.55 7.34 0.65
N LYS A 39 19.33 7.70 1.92
CA LYS A 39 19.94 8.89 2.52
C LYS A 39 21.36 8.56 2.97
N PRO A 40 22.42 9.15 2.38
CA PRO A 40 23.81 8.86 2.74
C PRO A 40 24.09 9.03 4.24
N SER A 41 23.49 10.05 4.87
CA SER A 41 23.64 10.32 6.31
C SER A 41 22.99 9.24 7.19
N TYR A 42 21.96 8.58 6.70
CA TYR A 42 21.25 7.54 7.42
C TYR A 42 21.94 6.18 7.24
N LEU A 43 22.36 5.85 6.02
CA LEU A 43 23.15 4.65 5.74
C LEU A 43 24.46 4.64 6.55
N ALA A 44 25.13 5.79 6.66
CA ALA A 44 26.34 5.95 7.48
C ALA A 44 26.09 5.68 8.96
N LYS A 45 24.93 6.12 9.51
CA LYS A 45 24.54 5.80 10.91
C LYS A 45 24.33 4.32 11.17
N LEU A 46 23.94 3.56 10.13
CA LEU A 46 23.76 2.10 10.19
C LEU A 46 25.05 1.32 9.86
N GLY A 47 26.17 2.01 9.60
CA GLY A 47 27.41 1.37 9.17
C GLY A 47 27.35 0.79 7.76
N LEU A 48 26.36 1.15 6.96
CA LEU A 48 26.18 0.67 5.58
C LEU A 48 26.83 1.64 4.60
N LYS A 49 27.50 1.10 3.59
CA LYS A 49 28.07 1.88 2.48
C LYS A 49 27.09 1.90 1.31
N LEU A 50 27.04 3.05 0.61
CA LEU A 50 26.40 3.11 -0.69
C LEU A 50 27.13 2.17 -1.65
N ALA A 51 26.41 1.30 -2.32
CA ALA A 51 26.95 0.55 -3.43
C ALA A 51 27.17 1.49 -4.63
N HIS A 52 28.22 1.25 -5.39
CA HIS A 52 28.54 2.01 -6.59
C HIS A 52 28.62 1.02 -7.77
N ASN A 53 28.22 1.48 -8.96
CA ASN A 53 28.42 0.73 -10.19
C ASN A 53 29.89 0.78 -10.63
N ASP A 54 30.21 0.09 -11.74
CA ASP A 54 31.59 0.03 -12.29
C ASP A 54 32.12 1.41 -12.72
N ARG A 55 31.26 2.42 -12.84
CA ARG A 55 31.63 3.82 -13.15
C ARG A 55 31.84 4.67 -11.92
N GLY A 56 31.70 4.09 -10.73
CA GLY A 56 31.83 4.80 -9.45
C GLY A 56 30.59 5.66 -9.09
N GLU A 57 29.48 5.50 -9.80
CA GLU A 57 28.24 6.21 -9.52
C GLU A 57 27.42 5.48 -8.44
N PRO A 58 26.78 6.20 -7.51
CA PRO A 58 25.97 5.55 -6.48
C PRO A 58 24.78 4.83 -7.12
N THR A 59 24.63 3.55 -6.79
CA THR A 59 23.52 2.73 -7.26
C THR A 59 22.33 2.83 -6.33
N ARG A 60 21.13 2.73 -6.87
CA ARG A 60 19.87 2.69 -6.13
C ARG A 60 19.50 1.26 -5.80
N ARG A 61 19.08 1.02 -4.56
CA ARG A 61 18.33 -0.20 -4.22
C ARG A 61 16.91 -0.07 -4.73
N ILE A 62 16.44 -1.09 -5.40
CA ILE A 62 15.07 -1.17 -5.90
C ILE A 62 14.28 -2.09 -5.00
N HIS A 63 13.15 -1.59 -4.51
CA HIS A 63 12.14 -2.40 -3.88
C HIS A 63 11.34 -3.12 -4.94
N ALA A 64 11.26 -4.44 -4.79
CA ALA A 64 10.35 -5.25 -5.57
C ALA A 64 9.84 -6.41 -4.71
N LEU A 65 8.64 -6.88 -4.99
CA LEU A 65 8.16 -8.14 -4.47
C LEU A 65 9.00 -9.26 -5.10
N ASP A 66 9.50 -10.18 -4.27
CA ASP A 66 10.27 -11.33 -4.74
C ASP A 66 9.40 -12.19 -5.65
N THR A 67 9.93 -12.54 -6.82
CA THR A 67 9.24 -13.38 -7.82
C THR A 67 8.99 -14.83 -7.36
N GLU A 68 9.59 -15.24 -6.24
CA GLU A 68 9.25 -16.50 -5.57
C GLU A 68 8.04 -16.41 -4.64
N GLU A 69 7.52 -15.21 -4.38
CA GLU A 69 6.25 -15.02 -3.68
C GLU A 69 5.11 -15.34 -4.64
N ARG A 70 4.20 -16.21 -4.23
CA ARG A 70 2.99 -16.46 -4.99
C ARG A 70 1.95 -15.42 -4.62
N THR A 71 1.47 -14.69 -5.61
CA THR A 71 0.44 -13.67 -5.42
C THR A 71 -0.98 -14.26 -5.50
N VAL A 72 -1.95 -13.54 -4.94
CA VAL A 72 -3.36 -13.89 -5.09
C VAL A 72 -3.81 -13.82 -6.56
N ALA A 73 -3.19 -12.96 -7.37
CA ALA A 73 -3.49 -12.88 -8.80
C ALA A 73 -3.06 -14.16 -9.53
N GLU A 74 -1.84 -14.66 -9.26
CA GLU A 74 -1.37 -15.95 -9.80
C GLU A 74 -2.27 -17.10 -9.35
N ALA A 75 -2.63 -17.15 -8.06
CA ALA A 75 -3.48 -18.20 -7.52
C ALA A 75 -4.88 -18.21 -8.14
N LEU A 76 -5.46 -17.04 -8.38
CA LEU A 76 -6.76 -16.90 -9.02
C LEU A 76 -6.70 -17.15 -10.53
N GLN A 77 -5.60 -16.77 -11.19
CA GLN A 77 -5.37 -17.11 -12.59
C GLN A 77 -5.31 -18.63 -12.81
N GLU A 78 -4.58 -19.34 -11.92
CA GLU A 78 -4.56 -20.81 -11.90
C GLU A 78 -5.97 -21.43 -11.65
N ALA A 79 -6.83 -20.72 -10.91
CA ALA A 79 -8.22 -21.09 -10.69
C ALA A 79 -9.17 -20.68 -11.85
N GLY A 80 -8.62 -20.15 -12.95
CA GLY A 80 -9.38 -19.80 -14.16
C GLY A 80 -9.95 -18.38 -14.16
N TYR A 81 -9.56 -17.50 -13.25
CA TYR A 81 -10.01 -16.13 -13.23
C TYR A 81 -9.26 -15.26 -14.23
N PHE A 82 -9.93 -14.30 -14.84
CA PHE A 82 -9.30 -13.15 -15.44
C PHE A 82 -8.81 -12.21 -14.33
N THR A 83 -7.59 -11.70 -14.45
CA THR A 83 -6.94 -10.87 -13.42
C THR A 83 -6.53 -9.50 -13.95
N ALA A 84 -6.87 -8.42 -13.24
CA ALA A 84 -6.49 -7.06 -13.63
C ALA A 84 -6.07 -6.22 -12.44
N LEU A 85 -5.01 -5.40 -12.64
CA LEU A 85 -4.60 -4.33 -11.74
C LEU A 85 -4.85 -2.98 -12.40
N LEU A 86 -5.63 -2.11 -11.75
CA LEU A 86 -5.96 -0.77 -12.24
C LEU A 86 -5.55 0.26 -11.20
N GLY A 87 -4.53 1.06 -11.49
CA GLY A 87 -3.97 2.08 -10.62
C GLY A 87 -2.57 1.77 -10.11
N LYS A 88 -2.35 2.01 -8.83
CA LYS A 88 -1.04 1.94 -8.17
C LYS A 88 -0.59 0.51 -7.89
N TRP A 89 0.64 0.18 -8.32
CA TRP A 89 1.31 -1.08 -7.97
C TRP A 89 2.14 -1.01 -6.69
N HIS A 90 3.25 -0.30 -6.70
CA HIS A 90 4.18 -0.04 -5.60
C HIS A 90 4.89 -1.29 -5.04
N LEU A 91 5.11 -2.32 -5.87
CA LEU A 91 5.82 -3.54 -5.50
C LEU A 91 6.89 -3.95 -6.52
N GLY A 92 7.38 -3.01 -7.30
CA GLY A 92 8.41 -3.17 -8.31
C GLY A 92 8.20 -2.22 -9.49
N GLU A 93 9.29 -1.65 -10.01
CA GLU A 93 9.19 -0.55 -10.98
C GLU A 93 10.04 -0.77 -12.25
N TRP A 94 11.02 -1.68 -12.24
CA TRP A 94 12.10 -1.66 -13.21
C TRP A 94 12.22 -2.91 -14.07
N LEU A 95 12.05 -4.09 -13.50
CA LEU A 95 12.19 -5.34 -14.21
C LEU A 95 10.82 -5.93 -14.54
N PRO A 96 10.60 -6.44 -15.76
CA PRO A 96 9.31 -6.98 -16.20
C PRO A 96 8.70 -8.01 -15.24
N GLU A 97 9.53 -8.88 -14.68
CA GLU A 97 9.12 -9.92 -13.75
C GLU A 97 8.60 -9.38 -12.41
N HIS A 98 8.94 -8.13 -12.04
CA HIS A 98 8.45 -7.47 -10.84
C HIS A 98 7.24 -6.55 -11.09
N LEU A 99 6.83 -6.39 -12.35
CA LEU A 99 5.66 -5.63 -12.73
C LEU A 99 4.38 -6.47 -12.58
N PRO A 100 3.21 -5.85 -12.54
CA PRO A 100 1.96 -6.57 -12.31
C PRO A 100 1.74 -7.77 -13.23
N MET A 101 2.07 -7.65 -14.51
CA MET A 101 1.91 -8.75 -15.47
C MET A 101 2.90 -9.91 -15.23
N GLY A 102 4.08 -9.63 -14.66
CA GLY A 102 5.01 -10.66 -14.18
C GLY A 102 4.61 -11.29 -12.85
N GLN A 103 3.56 -10.77 -12.20
CA GLN A 103 3.06 -11.16 -10.89
C GLN A 103 1.58 -11.61 -10.93
N GLY A 104 1.15 -12.18 -12.07
CA GLY A 104 -0.13 -12.85 -12.22
C GLY A 104 -1.31 -11.99 -12.69
N PHE A 105 -1.12 -10.74 -13.09
CA PHE A 105 -2.18 -9.94 -13.70
C PHE A 105 -2.12 -10.01 -15.23
N GLU A 106 -3.23 -10.38 -15.86
CA GLU A 106 -3.37 -10.43 -17.33
C GLU A 106 -3.53 -9.03 -17.95
N HIS A 107 -4.06 -8.09 -17.18
CA HIS A 107 -4.24 -6.71 -17.59
C HIS A 107 -3.74 -5.75 -16.52
N GLN A 108 -3.01 -4.73 -16.96
CA GLN A 108 -2.52 -3.66 -16.08
C GLN A 108 -2.80 -2.29 -16.71
N TYR A 109 -3.23 -1.34 -15.88
CA TYR A 109 -3.38 0.05 -16.24
C TYR A 109 -3.10 0.95 -15.05
N GLY A 110 -2.22 1.94 -15.19
CA GLY A 110 -1.85 2.87 -14.13
C GLY A 110 -0.35 2.98 -13.94
N HIS A 111 0.11 3.07 -12.69
CA HIS A 111 1.50 3.40 -12.38
C HIS A 111 2.15 2.40 -11.42
N TYR A 112 3.49 2.33 -11.51
CA TYR A 112 4.28 1.36 -10.74
C TYR A 112 4.84 1.94 -9.46
N ALA A 113 5.17 3.24 -9.42
CA ALA A 113 5.80 3.88 -8.28
C ALA A 113 4.83 4.18 -7.12
N TRP A 114 5.38 4.75 -6.06
CA TRP A 114 4.67 5.05 -4.81
C TRP A 114 3.58 6.13 -4.95
N GLY A 115 3.65 6.99 -5.96
CA GLY A 115 2.68 8.04 -6.25
C GLY A 115 3.04 8.78 -7.51
N ILE A 116 2.10 9.52 -8.07
CA ILE A 116 2.25 10.31 -9.29
C ILE A 116 1.53 11.65 -9.17
N ASP A 117 1.90 12.63 -9.98
CA ASP A 117 1.07 13.78 -10.29
C ASP A 117 -0.16 13.32 -11.09
N TYR A 118 -1.35 13.77 -10.69
CA TYR A 118 -2.62 13.25 -11.23
C TYR A 118 -2.91 13.69 -12.67
N TYR A 119 -2.24 14.75 -13.15
CA TYR A 119 -2.39 15.24 -14.52
C TYR A 119 -1.23 14.88 -15.42
N THR A 120 0.00 15.10 -14.96
CA THR A 120 1.21 14.86 -15.77
C THR A 120 1.65 13.39 -15.78
N LYS A 121 1.12 12.56 -14.85
CA LYS A 121 1.53 11.15 -14.66
C LYS A 121 3.02 10.98 -14.37
N THR A 122 3.65 12.00 -13.81
CA THR A 122 5.07 11.96 -13.46
C THR A 122 5.26 11.80 -11.97
N ILE A 123 6.36 11.15 -11.61
CA ILE A 123 6.84 11.07 -10.24
C ILE A 123 8.23 11.71 -10.16
N VAL A 124 8.54 12.32 -9.02
CA VAL A 124 9.86 12.85 -8.74
C VAL A 124 10.60 11.93 -7.79
N HIS A 125 11.65 11.32 -8.27
CA HIS A 125 12.56 10.54 -7.44
C HIS A 125 13.63 11.43 -6.79
N ASN A 126 13.94 11.16 -5.53
CA ASN A 126 14.85 12.00 -4.72
C ASN A 126 16.27 11.46 -4.59
N ALA A 127 16.63 10.37 -5.28
CA ALA A 127 17.97 9.76 -5.16
C ALA A 127 18.42 9.10 -6.47
N PRO A 128 19.72 9.12 -6.79
CA PRO A 128 20.78 9.94 -6.19
C PRO A 128 20.72 11.42 -6.57
N ALA A 129 20.05 11.75 -7.66
CA ALA A 129 19.74 13.11 -8.09
C ALA A 129 18.23 13.20 -8.35
N ARG A 130 17.68 14.40 -8.19
CA ARG A 130 16.27 14.64 -8.50
C ARG A 130 16.03 14.53 -9.98
N PHE A 131 15.10 13.67 -10.34
CA PHE A 131 14.65 13.57 -11.72
C PHE A 131 13.17 13.23 -11.72
N ALA A 132 12.44 13.83 -12.65
CA ALA A 132 11.08 13.43 -12.96
C ALA A 132 11.14 12.25 -13.94
N VAL A 133 10.28 11.28 -13.72
CA VAL A 133 10.04 10.18 -14.65
C VAL A 133 8.55 10.06 -14.91
N TYR A 134 8.21 9.69 -16.12
CA TYR A 134 6.84 9.35 -16.50
C TYR A 134 6.48 7.98 -15.99
N ASP A 135 5.32 7.82 -15.37
CA ASP A 135 4.87 6.55 -14.79
C ASP A 135 3.38 6.36 -15.01
N TRP A 136 3.00 6.11 -16.27
CA TRP A 136 1.65 5.72 -16.62
C TRP A 136 1.66 4.73 -17.77
N HIS A 137 1.11 3.55 -17.53
CA HIS A 137 1.31 2.40 -18.39
C HIS A 137 0.00 1.64 -18.64
N ARG A 138 -0.07 1.01 -19.79
CA ARG A 138 -1.07 0.00 -20.15
C ARG A 138 -0.35 -1.25 -20.62
N ASN A 139 -0.50 -2.36 -19.89
CA ASN A 139 0.14 -3.63 -20.20
C ASN A 139 1.65 -3.47 -20.49
N GLN A 140 2.35 -2.85 -19.52
CA GLN A 140 3.81 -2.60 -19.55
C GLN A 140 4.29 -1.59 -20.62
N LYS A 141 3.39 -0.95 -21.35
CA LYS A 141 3.75 0.10 -22.32
C LYS A 141 3.35 1.47 -21.81
N PRO A 142 4.21 2.50 -21.96
CA PRO A 142 3.82 3.86 -21.63
C PRO A 142 2.56 4.26 -22.39
N ALA A 143 1.57 4.77 -21.68
CA ALA A 143 0.31 5.23 -22.26
C ALA A 143 0.23 6.76 -22.15
N LYS A 144 0.08 7.44 -23.29
CA LYS A 144 -0.16 8.88 -23.32
C LYS A 144 -1.65 9.14 -23.21
N GLU A 145 -2.08 9.60 -22.06
CA GLU A 145 -3.50 9.88 -21.79
C GLU A 145 -3.65 11.17 -21.00
N ASP A 146 -4.51 12.05 -21.51
CA ASP A 146 -4.89 13.28 -20.84
C ASP A 146 -6.03 13.03 -19.84
N GLY A 147 -6.09 13.81 -18.79
CA GLY A 147 -7.14 13.72 -17.79
C GLY A 147 -6.63 13.48 -16.37
N TYR A 148 -7.54 13.42 -15.43
CA TYR A 148 -7.27 13.23 -14.02
C TYR A 148 -7.13 11.73 -13.70
N ALA A 149 -6.05 11.33 -13.05
CA ALA A 149 -5.71 9.92 -12.86
C ALA A 149 -6.83 9.10 -12.19
N THR A 150 -7.57 9.67 -11.22
CA THR A 150 -8.69 8.98 -10.57
C THR A 150 -9.80 8.66 -11.58
N ASP A 151 -10.14 9.60 -12.47
CA ASP A 151 -11.17 9.40 -13.49
C ASP A 151 -10.76 8.39 -14.55
N LEU A 152 -9.47 8.43 -14.95
CA LEU A 152 -8.92 7.48 -15.90
C LEU A 152 -8.93 6.04 -15.36
N ILE A 153 -8.57 5.84 -14.08
CA ILE A 153 -8.64 4.51 -13.44
C ILE A 153 -10.10 4.02 -13.39
N ALA A 154 -11.04 4.88 -13.02
CA ALA A 154 -12.45 4.51 -12.98
C ALA A 154 -12.99 4.15 -14.37
N ALA A 155 -12.66 4.94 -15.39
CA ALA A 155 -13.06 4.67 -16.78
C ALA A 155 -12.47 3.35 -17.31
N GLU A 156 -11.22 3.05 -16.97
CA GLU A 156 -10.63 1.76 -17.32
C GLU A 156 -11.30 0.60 -16.59
N ALA A 157 -11.68 0.77 -15.31
CA ALA A 157 -12.42 -0.25 -14.57
C ALA A 157 -13.79 -0.52 -15.23
N GLU A 158 -14.53 0.53 -15.60
CA GLU A 158 -15.79 0.42 -16.35
C GLU A 158 -15.59 -0.37 -17.65
N ARG A 159 -14.55 -0.03 -18.42
CA ARG A 159 -14.21 -0.70 -19.68
C ARG A 159 -13.88 -2.18 -19.49
N VAL A 160 -13.04 -2.49 -18.50
CA VAL A 160 -12.62 -3.86 -18.20
C VAL A 160 -13.81 -4.70 -17.72
N ILE A 161 -14.64 -4.18 -16.83
CA ILE A 161 -15.86 -4.85 -16.33
C ILE A 161 -16.82 -5.14 -17.48
N ALA A 162 -17.08 -4.14 -18.34
CA ALA A 162 -17.97 -4.32 -19.49
C ALA A 162 -17.47 -5.41 -20.46
N ALA A 163 -16.16 -5.52 -20.65
CA ALA A 163 -15.56 -6.54 -21.50
C ALA A 163 -15.76 -7.97 -20.96
N ARG A 164 -16.03 -8.14 -19.65
CA ARG A 164 -16.28 -9.46 -19.04
C ARG A 164 -17.63 -10.06 -19.43
N LYS A 165 -18.58 -9.30 -19.98
CA LYS A 165 -19.83 -9.86 -20.52
C LYS A 165 -19.66 -10.93 -21.58
N ASN A 166 -18.55 -10.87 -22.31
CA ASN A 166 -18.23 -11.78 -23.40
C ASN A 166 -17.12 -12.79 -23.03
N ASP A 167 -16.85 -12.95 -21.73
CA ASP A 167 -15.86 -13.89 -21.21
C ASP A 167 -16.51 -14.72 -20.11
N ASP A 168 -16.55 -16.01 -20.27
CA ASP A 168 -17.18 -16.93 -19.29
C ASP A 168 -16.34 -17.10 -18.01
N ARG A 169 -15.11 -16.61 -18.00
CA ARG A 169 -14.25 -16.67 -16.82
C ARG A 169 -14.73 -15.70 -15.73
N PRO A 170 -14.71 -16.09 -14.47
CA PRO A 170 -14.82 -15.14 -13.37
C PRO A 170 -13.64 -14.16 -13.40
N PHE A 171 -13.76 -13.05 -12.65
CA PHE A 171 -12.72 -12.02 -12.67
C PHE A 171 -12.28 -11.60 -11.27
N PHE A 172 -11.01 -11.24 -11.17
CA PHE A 172 -10.40 -10.53 -10.04
C PHE A 172 -9.85 -9.20 -10.54
N ILE A 173 -10.43 -8.09 -10.09
CA ILE A 173 -10.00 -6.75 -10.48
C ILE A 173 -9.57 -6.00 -9.21
N TYR A 174 -8.27 -5.70 -9.12
CA TYR A 174 -7.71 -4.89 -8.05
C TYR A 174 -7.66 -3.42 -8.50
N VAL A 175 -8.66 -2.61 -8.09
CA VAL A 175 -8.70 -1.18 -8.40
C VAL A 175 -7.99 -0.41 -7.29
N ALA A 176 -6.75 -0.05 -7.54
CA ALA A 176 -5.84 0.57 -6.58
C ALA A 176 -5.69 2.06 -6.86
N PHE A 177 -6.69 2.88 -6.52
CA PHE A 177 -6.64 4.31 -6.73
C PHE A 177 -5.43 4.96 -6.05
N ASN A 178 -4.80 5.95 -6.72
CA ASN A 178 -3.75 6.77 -6.09
C ASN A 178 -4.34 7.81 -5.11
N ALA A 179 -5.58 8.21 -5.29
CA ALA A 179 -6.28 9.15 -4.42
C ALA A 179 -6.48 8.55 -2.99
N VAL A 180 -6.23 9.31 -1.94
CA VAL A 180 -5.87 10.72 -1.92
C VAL A 180 -4.39 10.93 -1.53
N HIS A 181 -3.48 10.18 -2.16
CA HIS A 181 -2.04 10.32 -1.95
C HIS A 181 -1.53 11.64 -2.55
N GLY A 182 -0.51 12.24 -1.94
CA GLY A 182 0.16 13.39 -2.55
C GLY A 182 0.88 13.06 -3.87
N PRO A 183 1.14 14.06 -4.74
CA PRO A 183 0.84 15.48 -4.56
C PRO A 183 -0.66 15.76 -4.48
N LEU A 184 -1.03 16.83 -3.76
CA LEU A 184 -2.44 17.24 -3.72
C LEU A 184 -2.74 18.02 -5.00
N ASN A 185 -3.29 17.34 -5.97
CA ASN A 185 -3.78 17.94 -7.21
C ASN A 185 -5.31 18.03 -7.14
N PRO A 186 -5.91 19.23 -7.18
CA PRO A 186 -7.36 19.35 -7.16
C PRO A 186 -7.98 18.66 -8.37
N PRO A 187 -9.12 17.95 -8.20
CA PRO A 187 -9.80 17.31 -9.32
C PRO A 187 -10.45 18.35 -10.26
N PRO A 188 -10.83 17.97 -11.48
CA PRO A 188 -11.56 18.84 -12.39
C PRO A 188 -12.83 19.43 -11.73
N GLY A 189 -13.08 20.73 -11.95
CA GLY A 189 -14.23 21.42 -11.36
C GLY A 189 -14.05 21.83 -9.89
N PHE A 190 -12.85 21.73 -9.34
CA PHE A 190 -12.56 22.28 -8.01
C PHE A 190 -12.69 23.81 -8.02
N ASP A 191 -13.52 24.34 -7.13
CA ASP A 191 -13.85 25.75 -6.96
C ASP A 191 -13.40 26.33 -5.61
N GLY A 192 -12.68 25.54 -4.82
CA GLY A 192 -12.15 25.95 -3.50
C GLY A 192 -10.84 26.74 -3.60
N ASP A 193 -10.29 27.12 -2.44
CA ASP A 193 -8.97 27.77 -2.36
C ASP A 193 -7.85 26.78 -2.74
N PRO A 194 -7.09 27.04 -3.82
CA PRO A 194 -5.99 26.19 -4.24
C PRO A 194 -4.79 26.20 -3.27
N ASN A 195 -4.79 27.11 -2.30
CA ASN A 195 -3.77 27.16 -1.23
C ASN A 195 -4.23 26.47 0.07
N ASP A 196 -5.46 25.96 0.13
CA ASP A 196 -5.96 25.19 1.26
C ASP A 196 -5.79 23.67 1.00
N PRO A 197 -4.76 23.01 1.62
CA PRO A 197 -4.54 21.58 1.43
C PRO A 197 -5.71 20.70 1.91
N MET A 198 -6.50 21.17 2.88
CA MET A 198 -7.65 20.41 3.37
C MET A 198 -8.82 20.50 2.40
N ALA A 199 -9.10 21.66 1.82
CA ALA A 199 -10.12 21.82 0.77
C ALA A 199 -9.79 20.95 -0.43
N ILE A 200 -8.53 20.95 -0.89
CA ILE A 200 -8.09 20.09 -1.99
C ILE A 200 -8.26 18.61 -1.63
N ARG A 201 -7.85 18.18 -0.44
CA ARG A 201 -7.97 16.79 0.00
C ARG A 201 -9.42 16.33 0.07
N HIS A 202 -10.33 17.17 0.57
CA HIS A 202 -11.77 16.87 0.58
C HIS A 202 -12.33 16.73 -0.84
N ALA A 203 -11.92 17.60 -1.78
CA ALA A 203 -12.31 17.49 -3.18
C ALA A 203 -11.77 16.20 -3.82
N MET A 204 -10.51 15.84 -3.55
CA MET A 204 -9.92 14.58 -4.00
C MET A 204 -10.66 13.36 -3.43
N LEU A 205 -11.07 13.41 -2.15
CA LEU A 205 -11.85 12.34 -1.52
C LEU A 205 -13.23 12.21 -2.15
N LYS A 206 -13.90 13.33 -2.43
CA LYS A 206 -15.19 13.33 -3.14
C LYS A 206 -15.06 12.75 -4.55
N SER A 207 -14.00 13.11 -5.28
CA SER A 207 -13.68 12.51 -6.59
C SER A 207 -13.46 11.02 -6.50
N LEU A 208 -12.75 10.54 -5.48
CA LEU A 208 -12.55 9.12 -5.22
C LEU A 208 -13.88 8.41 -4.94
N ASP A 209 -14.74 8.97 -4.09
CA ASP A 209 -16.06 8.41 -3.77
C ASP A 209 -16.91 8.24 -5.02
N GLN A 210 -16.93 9.27 -5.89
CA GLN A 210 -17.60 9.21 -7.19
C GLN A 210 -17.02 8.12 -8.09
N ALA A 211 -15.70 7.99 -8.14
CA ALA A 211 -15.02 6.95 -8.92
C ALA A 211 -15.36 5.53 -8.42
N VAL A 212 -15.39 5.32 -7.10
CA VAL A 212 -15.84 4.06 -6.49
C VAL A 212 -17.30 3.76 -6.83
N GLY A 213 -18.16 4.77 -6.79
CA GLY A 213 -19.57 4.68 -7.21
C GLY A 213 -19.71 4.24 -8.67
N ARG A 214 -18.89 4.79 -9.58
CA ARG A 214 -18.85 4.40 -11.01
C ARG A 214 -18.46 2.92 -11.16
N VAL A 215 -17.43 2.46 -10.48
CA VAL A 215 -16.99 1.05 -10.52
C VAL A 215 -18.10 0.12 -10.01
N SER A 216 -18.71 0.47 -8.87
CA SER A 216 -19.84 -0.29 -8.32
C SER A 216 -21.02 -0.36 -9.28
N LYS A 217 -21.36 0.78 -9.91
CA LYS A 217 -22.43 0.86 -10.91
C LYS A 217 -22.12 0.03 -12.17
N ALA A 218 -20.86 0.02 -12.63
CA ALA A 218 -20.45 -0.78 -13.77
C ALA A 218 -20.67 -2.29 -13.54
N ILE A 219 -20.38 -2.76 -12.32
CA ILE A 219 -20.67 -4.15 -11.93
C ILE A 219 -22.18 -4.44 -12.06
N ASP A 220 -23.02 -3.55 -11.53
CA ASP A 220 -24.48 -3.71 -11.53
C ASP A 220 -25.07 -3.64 -12.96
N ASP A 221 -24.68 -2.65 -13.75
CA ASP A 221 -25.14 -2.44 -15.12
C ASP A 221 -24.73 -3.58 -16.07
N ASN A 222 -23.64 -4.27 -15.77
CA ASN A 222 -23.17 -5.37 -16.59
C ASN A 222 -23.68 -6.75 -16.13
N GLY A 223 -24.55 -6.80 -15.11
CA GLY A 223 -25.23 -8.02 -14.67
C GLY A 223 -24.40 -8.88 -13.69
N PHE A 224 -23.31 -8.33 -13.13
CA PHE A 224 -22.44 -9.07 -12.21
C PHE A 224 -22.77 -8.84 -10.72
N ARG A 225 -23.77 -8.03 -10.41
CA ARG A 225 -24.12 -7.58 -9.06
C ARG A 225 -24.18 -8.69 -8.03
N ASP A 226 -24.94 -9.75 -8.34
CA ASP A 226 -25.27 -10.81 -7.37
C ASP A 226 -24.16 -11.88 -7.27
N ASN A 227 -23.21 -11.86 -8.22
CA ASN A 227 -22.07 -12.79 -8.26
C ASN A 227 -20.73 -12.06 -8.14
N THR A 228 -20.71 -10.91 -7.45
CA THR A 228 -19.46 -10.18 -7.20
C THR A 228 -19.33 -9.81 -5.73
N LEU A 229 -18.24 -10.25 -5.11
CA LEU A 229 -17.77 -9.73 -3.84
C LEU A 229 -17.02 -8.42 -4.10
N PHE A 230 -17.68 -7.29 -3.83
CA PHE A 230 -17.10 -5.96 -3.90
C PHE A 230 -16.55 -5.55 -2.53
N ILE A 231 -15.26 -5.17 -2.48
CA ILE A 231 -14.59 -4.76 -1.25
C ILE A 231 -14.02 -3.37 -1.42
N PHE A 232 -14.28 -2.49 -0.46
CA PHE A 232 -13.62 -1.19 -0.33
C PHE A 232 -12.81 -1.14 0.96
N THR A 233 -11.54 -0.75 0.85
CA THR A 233 -10.64 -0.54 1.98
C THR A 233 -9.51 0.43 1.63
N ASN A 234 -8.68 0.79 2.63
CA ASN A 234 -7.47 1.59 2.46
C ASN A 234 -6.21 0.74 2.65
N ASP A 235 -5.09 1.20 2.11
CA ASP A 235 -3.79 0.55 2.31
C ASP A 235 -3.06 1.01 3.59
N ASN A 236 -3.39 2.19 4.13
CA ASN A 236 -2.88 2.70 5.42
C ASN A 236 -3.71 3.89 5.91
N GLY A 237 -3.46 4.31 7.15
CA GLY A 237 -4.10 5.48 7.75
C GLY A 237 -3.70 6.81 7.10
N PRO A 238 -4.40 7.90 7.46
CA PRO A 238 -4.17 9.23 6.90
C PRO A 238 -2.84 9.83 7.36
N VAL A 239 -2.38 10.86 6.66
CA VAL A 239 -1.16 11.60 7.02
C VAL A 239 -1.37 12.66 8.11
N LEU A 240 -2.64 12.97 8.42
CA LEU A 240 -3.04 13.96 9.42
C LEU A 240 -3.91 13.28 10.48
N GLU A 241 -3.60 13.51 11.76
CA GLU A 241 -4.25 12.82 12.88
C GLU A 241 -5.73 13.20 13.04
N GLU A 242 -6.11 14.41 12.67
CA GLU A 242 -7.51 14.83 12.66
C GLU A 242 -8.40 13.98 11.75
N LEU A 243 -7.82 13.35 10.73
CA LEU A 243 -8.53 12.46 9.80
C LEU A 243 -8.61 11.01 10.29
N SER A 244 -7.88 10.65 11.33
CA SER A 244 -7.92 9.31 11.95
C SER A 244 -8.81 9.22 13.18
N LYS A 245 -9.29 10.36 13.70
CA LYS A 245 -10.14 10.38 14.92
C LYS A 245 -11.33 9.42 14.84
N PRO A 246 -11.65 8.74 15.94
CA PRO A 246 -11.14 8.92 17.31
C PRO A 246 -9.81 8.22 17.60
N PHE A 247 -9.20 7.55 16.62
CA PHE A 247 -7.98 6.79 16.80
C PHE A 247 -6.75 7.71 16.79
N ARG A 248 -5.78 7.37 17.63
CA ARG A 248 -4.47 8.02 17.69
C ARG A 248 -3.59 7.60 16.51
N GLY A 249 -2.70 8.50 16.08
CA GLY A 249 -1.66 8.22 15.10
C GLY A 249 -2.10 8.35 13.65
N THR A 250 -1.13 8.16 12.78
CA THR A 250 -1.23 8.46 11.33
C THR A 250 -0.48 7.41 10.53
N LYS A 251 -0.47 7.54 9.20
CA LYS A 251 0.47 6.84 8.31
C LYS A 251 1.88 6.84 8.91
N ASN A 252 2.61 5.75 8.76
CA ASN A 252 3.92 5.48 9.35
C ASN A 252 3.93 5.21 10.86
N THR A 253 2.80 5.20 11.55
CA THR A 253 2.72 4.79 12.96
C THR A 253 1.93 3.50 13.09
N THR A 254 2.23 2.70 14.10
CA THR A 254 1.49 1.47 14.41
C THR A 254 0.36 1.69 15.43
N PHE A 255 0.04 2.94 15.76
CA PHE A 255 -1.19 3.28 16.46
C PHE A 255 -2.43 2.96 15.62
N GLU A 256 -3.58 2.80 16.26
CA GLU A 256 -4.83 2.42 15.60
C GLU A 256 -5.16 3.30 14.39
N GLY A 257 -4.94 4.63 14.46
CA GLY A 257 -5.14 5.54 13.33
C GLY A 257 -4.25 5.28 12.12
N GLY A 258 -3.09 4.64 12.32
CA GLY A 258 -2.19 4.26 11.23
C GLY A 258 -2.51 2.90 10.60
N VAL A 259 -3.06 1.96 11.39
CA VAL A 259 -3.19 0.54 10.98
C VAL A 259 -4.63 0.02 10.94
N ARG A 260 -5.58 0.58 11.71
CA ARG A 260 -6.99 0.18 11.68
C ARG A 260 -7.71 0.94 10.59
N GLN A 261 -8.18 0.23 9.56
CA GLN A 261 -8.73 0.82 8.36
C GLN A 261 -10.20 0.45 8.16
N PRO A 262 -10.99 1.30 7.48
CA PRO A 262 -12.33 0.91 7.08
C PRO A 262 -12.26 -0.27 6.10
N ALA A 263 -13.16 -1.24 6.27
CA ALA A 263 -13.41 -2.28 5.29
C ALA A 263 -14.91 -2.49 5.13
N ILE A 264 -15.38 -2.38 3.90
CA ILE A 264 -16.80 -2.53 3.53
C ILE A 264 -16.89 -3.62 2.48
N LEU A 265 -17.77 -4.59 2.71
CA LEU A 265 -18.04 -5.69 1.80
C LEU A 265 -19.48 -5.61 1.31
N ARG A 266 -19.66 -5.75 -0.01
CA ARG A 266 -20.95 -5.89 -0.68
C ARG A 266 -20.97 -7.14 -1.54
N TRP A 267 -21.82 -8.09 -1.20
CA TRP A 267 -22.12 -9.26 -1.99
C TRP A 267 -23.58 -9.66 -1.73
N PRO A 268 -24.54 -9.24 -2.57
CA PRO A 268 -25.94 -9.54 -2.38
C PRO A 268 -26.18 -11.05 -2.23
N GLY A 269 -27.05 -11.43 -1.28
CA GLY A 269 -27.28 -12.83 -0.93
C GLY A 269 -26.27 -13.44 0.06
N HIS A 270 -25.06 -12.87 0.18
CA HIS A 270 -24.00 -13.38 1.07
C HIS A 270 -23.64 -12.40 2.19
N THR A 271 -23.73 -11.10 1.96
CA THR A 271 -23.51 -10.08 2.99
C THR A 271 -24.83 -9.38 3.36
N LYS A 272 -25.11 -9.28 4.66
CA LYS A 272 -26.33 -8.61 5.13
C LYS A 272 -26.16 -7.08 5.07
N PRO A 273 -27.04 -6.34 4.35
CA PRO A 273 -26.98 -4.89 4.27
C PRO A 273 -27.11 -4.20 5.63
N GLY A 274 -26.41 -3.08 5.80
CA GLY A 274 -26.49 -2.24 7.01
C GLY A 274 -25.90 -2.87 8.27
N THR A 275 -25.23 -4.03 8.18
CA THR A 275 -24.64 -4.72 9.33
C THR A 275 -23.15 -4.42 9.48
N SER A 276 -22.63 -4.72 10.67
CA SER A 276 -21.19 -4.78 10.93
C SER A 276 -20.84 -6.11 11.62
N LYS A 277 -19.58 -6.52 11.47
CA LYS A 277 -19.00 -7.66 12.18
C LYS A 277 -17.86 -7.19 13.09
N ASP A 278 -17.88 -7.69 14.31
CA ASP A 278 -16.77 -7.62 15.24
C ASP A 278 -15.91 -8.86 15.09
N GLY A 279 -14.62 -8.70 15.20
CA GLY A 279 -13.63 -9.74 15.01
C GLY A 279 -12.41 -9.21 14.27
N LEU A 280 -11.27 -9.73 14.65
CA LEU A 280 -10.00 -9.27 14.12
C LEU A 280 -9.80 -9.83 12.70
N MET A 281 -9.47 -8.96 11.75
CA MET A 281 -9.06 -9.32 10.39
C MET A 281 -7.85 -8.51 9.97
N PHE A 282 -6.90 -9.14 9.33
CA PHE A 282 -5.73 -8.50 8.77
C PHE A 282 -5.75 -8.61 7.24
N VAL A 283 -5.21 -7.64 6.56
CA VAL A 283 -5.23 -7.58 5.09
C VAL A 283 -4.70 -8.84 4.40
N ALA A 284 -3.75 -9.55 5.02
CA ALA A 284 -3.23 -10.83 4.53
C ALA A 284 -4.29 -11.95 4.50
N ASP A 285 -5.38 -11.83 5.25
CA ASP A 285 -6.43 -12.84 5.31
C ASP A 285 -7.25 -12.92 4.01
N PHE A 286 -7.22 -11.85 3.21
CA PHE A 286 -7.88 -11.88 1.91
C PHE A 286 -7.28 -12.93 0.97
N PHE A 287 -5.98 -13.19 1.04
CA PHE A 287 -5.33 -14.18 0.18
C PHE A 287 -5.96 -15.58 0.32
N PRO A 288 -5.92 -16.26 1.48
CA PRO A 288 -6.53 -17.58 1.61
C PRO A 288 -8.07 -17.54 1.46
N THR A 289 -8.71 -16.45 1.90
CA THR A 289 -10.17 -16.30 1.77
C THR A 289 -10.60 -16.28 0.29
N PHE A 290 -9.89 -15.53 -0.55
CA PHE A 290 -10.21 -15.50 -1.99
C PHE A 290 -9.95 -16.83 -2.68
N ILE A 291 -8.88 -17.53 -2.30
CA ILE A 291 -8.58 -18.86 -2.85
C ILE A 291 -9.68 -19.85 -2.47
N THR A 292 -10.14 -19.85 -1.22
CA THR A 292 -11.26 -20.69 -0.77
C THR A 292 -12.54 -20.37 -1.55
N LEU A 293 -12.91 -19.10 -1.68
CA LEU A 293 -14.08 -18.67 -2.43
C LEU A 293 -14.03 -19.05 -3.92
N ALA A 294 -12.83 -19.03 -4.49
CA ALA A 294 -12.61 -19.42 -5.88
C ALA A 294 -12.52 -20.95 -6.11
N GLY A 295 -12.53 -21.76 -5.05
CA GLY A 295 -12.27 -23.20 -5.15
C GLY A 295 -10.83 -23.52 -5.61
N GLY A 296 -9.90 -22.57 -5.40
CA GLY A 296 -8.52 -22.70 -5.81
C GLY A 296 -7.68 -23.53 -4.84
N LYS A 297 -6.40 -23.78 -5.21
CA LYS A 297 -5.47 -24.56 -4.40
C LYS A 297 -4.68 -23.67 -3.46
N HIS A 298 -4.64 -24.05 -2.17
CA HIS A 298 -3.87 -23.39 -1.13
C HIS A 298 -2.37 -23.76 -1.10
N GLU A 299 -1.88 -24.47 -2.10
CA GLU A 299 -0.48 -24.89 -2.19
C GLU A 299 0.43 -23.66 -2.30
N GLN A 300 1.40 -23.58 -1.38
CA GLN A 300 2.37 -22.50 -1.33
C GLN A 300 3.76 -23.05 -1.02
N LYS A 301 4.79 -22.54 -1.69
CA LYS A 301 6.19 -22.87 -1.38
C LYS A 301 6.61 -22.29 -0.03
N ARG A 302 6.07 -21.13 0.32
CA ARG A 302 6.39 -20.39 1.54
C ARG A 302 5.14 -20.30 2.44
N PRO A 303 5.25 -20.47 3.77
CA PRO A 303 4.10 -20.42 4.66
C PRO A 303 3.43 -19.05 4.62
N ILE A 304 2.09 -19.04 4.64
CA ILE A 304 1.28 -17.82 4.73
C ILE A 304 0.95 -17.50 6.17
N ASP A 305 0.74 -16.21 6.46
CA ASP A 305 0.28 -15.69 7.75
C ASP A 305 -1.22 -15.37 7.72
N GLY A 306 -1.80 -15.27 6.52
CA GLY A 306 -3.21 -15.07 6.29
C GLY A 306 -4.03 -16.26 6.77
N ILE A 307 -5.21 -15.98 7.31
CA ILE A 307 -6.17 -16.96 7.80
C ILE A 307 -7.43 -16.87 6.96
N ASP A 308 -7.93 -18.00 6.49
CA ASP A 308 -9.21 -18.05 5.77
C ASP A 308 -10.36 -17.62 6.69
N GLN A 309 -11.03 -16.56 6.31
CA GLN A 309 -12.12 -15.92 7.02
C GLN A 309 -13.50 -16.19 6.38
N THR A 310 -13.59 -17.10 5.41
CA THR A 310 -14.82 -17.36 4.65
C THR A 310 -16.00 -17.66 5.56
N ALA A 311 -15.84 -18.58 6.50
CA ALA A 311 -16.91 -18.96 7.43
C ALA A 311 -17.33 -17.79 8.33
N TRP A 312 -16.37 -16.95 8.79
CA TRP A 312 -16.68 -15.77 9.58
C TRP A 312 -17.37 -14.68 8.76
N LEU A 313 -16.93 -14.44 7.55
CA LEU A 313 -17.47 -13.36 6.72
C LEU A 313 -18.87 -13.66 6.17
N PHE A 314 -19.11 -14.89 5.74
CA PHE A 314 -20.28 -15.25 4.93
C PHE A 314 -21.20 -16.31 5.55
N GLU A 315 -20.79 -16.90 6.68
CA GLU A 315 -21.55 -17.87 7.44
C GLU A 315 -21.69 -17.41 8.90
N ASP A 316 -22.13 -18.28 9.79
CA ASP A 316 -22.30 -18.00 11.23
C ASP A 316 -21.04 -18.29 12.07
N GLY A 317 -19.86 -18.29 11.43
CA GLY A 317 -18.58 -18.51 12.08
C GLY A 317 -18.07 -17.32 12.87
N GLU A 318 -16.97 -17.53 13.60
CA GLU A 318 -16.20 -16.47 14.28
C GLU A 318 -14.87 -16.24 13.57
N SER A 319 -14.29 -15.03 13.73
CA SER A 319 -12.95 -14.77 13.23
C SER A 319 -11.93 -15.65 13.96
N LYS A 320 -11.14 -16.38 13.20
CA LYS A 320 -10.06 -17.22 13.72
C LYS A 320 -8.78 -16.45 14.01
N ARG A 321 -8.71 -15.17 13.63
CA ARG A 321 -7.53 -14.35 13.87
C ARG A 321 -7.52 -13.82 15.30
N ASN A 322 -6.40 -14.03 15.98
CA ASN A 322 -6.18 -13.51 17.32
C ASN A 322 -4.88 -12.69 17.44
N GLU A 323 -4.01 -12.74 16.42
CA GLU A 323 -2.69 -12.09 16.43
C GLU A 323 -2.44 -11.30 15.14
N ILE A 324 -1.87 -10.09 15.27
CA ILE A 324 -1.33 -9.30 14.14
C ILE A 324 0.02 -8.71 14.57
N ALA A 325 1.08 -8.97 13.78
CA ALA A 325 2.36 -8.30 13.90
C ALA A 325 2.47 -7.18 12.86
N PHE A 326 2.53 -5.93 13.32
CA PHE A 326 2.58 -4.76 12.44
C PHE A 326 4.01 -4.38 12.03
N ASP A 327 4.93 -4.40 13.00
CA ASP A 327 6.36 -4.23 12.78
C ASP A 327 7.11 -5.14 13.76
N VAL A 328 8.15 -5.80 13.28
CA VAL A 328 8.96 -6.72 14.11
C VAL A 328 10.42 -6.30 14.18
N SER A 329 10.82 -5.32 13.36
CA SER A 329 12.22 -4.96 13.16
C SER A 329 12.74 -3.92 14.14
N GLY A 330 11.87 -3.00 14.56
CA GLY A 330 12.28 -1.82 15.34
C GLY A 330 13.19 -0.86 14.59
N SER A 331 13.42 -1.07 13.28
CA SER A 331 14.37 -0.24 12.52
C SER A 331 13.80 1.12 12.13
N VAL A 332 12.52 1.19 11.82
CA VAL A 332 11.82 2.43 11.43
C VAL A 332 10.71 2.77 12.41
N ARG A 333 10.08 1.74 12.98
CA ARG A 333 8.98 1.84 13.96
C ARG A 333 9.28 0.94 15.14
N LEU A 334 8.59 1.18 16.24
CA LEU A 334 8.67 0.27 17.38
C LEU A 334 8.11 -1.11 17.02
N PRO A 335 8.76 -2.21 17.46
CA PRO A 335 8.19 -3.54 17.31
C PRO A 335 6.78 -3.56 17.92
N THR A 336 5.79 -3.96 17.12
CA THR A 336 4.39 -3.86 17.51
C THR A 336 3.63 -5.13 17.16
N ILE A 337 2.97 -5.68 18.17
CA ILE A 337 2.11 -6.86 18.05
C ILE A 337 0.78 -6.64 18.80
N ARG A 338 -0.32 -7.06 18.20
CA ARG A 338 -1.61 -7.17 18.87
C ARG A 338 -1.96 -8.63 19.04
N VAL A 339 -2.36 -9.03 20.24
CA VAL A 339 -2.93 -10.35 20.54
C VAL A 339 -4.20 -10.16 21.36
N GLY A 340 -5.33 -10.57 20.80
CA GLY A 340 -6.64 -10.35 21.39
C GLY A 340 -6.92 -8.86 21.61
N GLU A 341 -7.15 -8.50 22.87
CA GLU A 341 -7.41 -7.12 23.28
C GLU A 341 -6.13 -6.30 23.58
N TYR A 342 -4.97 -6.96 23.70
CA TYR A 342 -3.72 -6.31 24.07
C TYR A 342 -2.86 -5.97 22.86
N LYS A 343 -2.29 -4.77 22.84
CA LYS A 343 -1.33 -4.32 21.84
C LYS A 343 -0.07 -3.80 22.52
N LEU A 344 1.03 -4.47 22.28
CA LEU A 344 2.35 -4.07 22.74
C LEU A 344 3.05 -3.29 21.62
N MET A 345 3.53 -2.09 21.93
CA MET A 345 4.30 -1.23 21.05
C MET A 345 5.62 -0.85 21.73
N GLY A 346 6.72 -1.48 21.37
CA GLY A 346 7.96 -1.41 22.15
C GLY A 346 7.74 -1.93 23.55
N ASP A 347 7.78 -1.06 24.52
CA ASP A 347 7.59 -1.36 25.95
C ASP A 347 6.23 -0.92 26.51
N VAL A 348 5.42 -0.24 25.70
CA VAL A 348 4.10 0.29 26.08
C VAL A 348 3.00 -0.71 25.73
N LEU A 349 2.10 -0.97 26.67
CA LEU A 349 0.98 -1.89 26.50
C LEU A 349 -0.36 -1.17 26.56
N TYR A 350 -1.21 -1.41 25.56
CA TYR A 350 -2.57 -0.88 25.51
C TYR A 350 -3.61 -2.00 25.52
N ASN A 351 -4.78 -1.75 26.11
CA ASN A 351 -5.97 -2.58 25.93
C ASN A 351 -6.89 -1.91 24.90
N ILE A 352 -6.84 -2.39 23.66
CA ILE A 352 -7.53 -1.76 22.52
C ILE A 352 -9.06 -1.80 22.63
N ARG A 353 -9.63 -2.76 23.35
CA ARG A 353 -11.09 -2.81 23.55
C ARG A 353 -11.58 -1.74 24.52
N LYS A 354 -10.79 -1.45 25.59
CA LYS A 354 -11.13 -0.46 26.61
C LYS A 354 -10.64 0.94 26.28
N ASP A 355 -9.53 1.01 25.55
CA ASP A 355 -8.83 2.24 25.17
C ASP A 355 -8.43 2.19 23.67
N PRO A 356 -9.40 2.29 22.75
CA PRO A 356 -9.13 2.26 21.31
C PRO A 356 -8.34 3.47 20.82
N SER A 357 -8.20 4.51 21.64
CA SER A 357 -7.42 5.72 21.35
C SER A 357 -6.00 5.66 21.91
N GLU A 358 -5.62 4.57 22.57
CA GLU A 358 -4.25 4.28 23.03
C GLU A 358 -3.67 5.41 23.92
N GLN A 359 -4.44 5.83 24.92
CA GLN A 359 -4.08 6.93 25.83
C GLN A 359 -3.40 6.43 27.10
N THR A 360 -3.67 5.20 27.53
CA THR A 360 -3.29 4.69 28.86
C THR A 360 -2.33 3.50 28.72
N ASP A 361 -1.08 3.70 29.14
CA ASP A 361 -0.12 2.61 29.27
C ASP A 361 -0.43 1.76 30.51
N ILE A 362 -0.64 0.47 30.30
CA ILE A 362 -0.93 -0.50 31.36
C ILE A 362 0.20 -1.51 31.56
N ALA A 363 1.37 -1.31 30.98
CA ALA A 363 2.50 -2.24 31.03
C ALA A 363 2.92 -2.58 32.48
N ALA A 364 2.96 -1.58 33.36
CA ALA A 364 3.38 -1.78 34.75
C ALA A 364 2.49 -2.76 35.54
N THR A 365 1.19 -2.83 35.20
CA THR A 365 0.22 -3.71 35.87
C THR A 365 -0.01 -5.05 35.17
N HIS A 366 0.62 -5.27 33.99
CA HIS A 366 0.46 -6.46 33.15
C HIS A 366 1.82 -6.97 32.64
N SER A 367 2.80 -7.07 33.51
CA SER A 367 4.19 -7.44 33.17
C SER A 367 4.33 -8.81 32.54
N ASP A 368 3.47 -9.75 32.88
CA ASP A 368 3.38 -11.09 32.30
C ASP A 368 2.92 -11.02 30.83
N VAL A 369 1.91 -10.22 30.52
CA VAL A 369 1.44 -9.97 29.15
C VAL A 369 2.54 -9.31 28.33
N VAL A 370 3.19 -8.26 28.85
CA VAL A 370 4.33 -7.60 28.19
C VAL A 370 5.43 -8.58 27.85
N SER A 371 5.83 -9.42 28.82
CA SER A 371 6.89 -10.43 28.62
C SER A 371 6.54 -11.43 27.52
N LYS A 372 5.31 -11.95 27.53
CA LYS A 372 4.79 -12.87 26.53
C LYS A 372 4.76 -12.26 25.13
N LEU A 373 4.20 -11.05 24.99
CA LEU A 373 4.10 -10.39 23.69
C LEU A 373 5.45 -9.95 23.15
N ARG A 374 6.37 -9.52 24.00
CA ARG A 374 7.75 -9.19 23.63
C ARG A 374 8.50 -10.43 23.13
N ALA A 375 8.38 -11.55 23.80
CA ALA A 375 8.97 -12.81 23.34
C ALA A 375 8.41 -13.22 21.96
N ARG A 376 7.09 -13.05 21.76
CA ARG A 376 6.44 -13.38 20.48
C ARG A 376 6.91 -12.49 19.32
N VAL A 377 6.92 -11.17 19.49
CA VAL A 377 7.38 -10.25 18.42
C VAL A 377 8.88 -10.44 18.13
N THR A 378 9.69 -10.75 19.14
CA THR A 378 11.10 -11.06 18.95
C THR A 378 11.29 -12.34 18.13
N SER A 379 10.54 -13.39 18.44
CA SER A 379 10.55 -14.65 17.67
C SER A 379 10.17 -14.39 16.19
N LEU A 380 9.12 -13.63 15.94
CA LEU A 380 8.73 -13.26 14.57
C LEU A 380 9.82 -12.43 13.87
N GLY A 381 10.52 -11.56 14.60
CA GLY A 381 11.64 -10.78 14.06
C GLY A 381 12.81 -11.65 13.57
N GLN A 382 13.04 -12.82 14.18
CA GLN A 382 14.06 -13.77 13.75
C GLN A 382 13.73 -14.47 12.41
N GLU A 383 12.45 -14.47 12.02
CA GLU A 383 11.99 -15.02 10.76
C GLU A 383 12.09 -14.02 9.59
N ARG A 384 12.56 -12.81 9.86
CA ARG A 384 12.82 -11.80 8.84
C ARG A 384 13.98 -12.22 7.95
N PRO A 385 13.86 -12.18 6.60
CA PRO A 385 14.97 -12.50 5.71
C PRO A 385 16.16 -11.58 5.98
N PRO A 386 17.40 -12.05 5.75
CA PRO A 386 18.61 -11.23 5.91
C PRO A 386 18.51 -9.93 5.10
N LEU A 387 19.12 -8.86 5.62
CA LEU A 387 19.39 -7.65 4.84
C LEU A 387 20.18 -8.05 3.59
N GLY A 388 19.62 -7.89 2.42
CA GLY A 388 20.31 -8.26 1.18
C GLY A 388 19.59 -9.28 0.31
N HIS A 389 18.28 -9.47 0.46
CA HIS A 389 17.50 -9.98 -0.67
C HIS A 389 17.84 -9.13 -1.88
N LYS A 390 18.76 -9.65 -2.68
CA LYS A 390 19.40 -9.12 -3.90
C LYS A 390 18.95 -7.68 -4.17
N PRO A 391 19.63 -6.65 -3.68
CA PRO A 391 19.34 -5.31 -4.13
C PRO A 391 19.61 -5.31 -5.63
N LEU A 392 18.57 -5.13 -6.42
CA LEU A 392 18.75 -4.81 -7.81
C LEU A 392 19.47 -3.45 -7.85
N LEU A 393 20.76 -3.50 -8.22
CA LEU A 393 21.56 -2.31 -8.40
C LEU A 393 21.28 -1.82 -9.82
N MET A 394 20.77 -0.61 -9.97
CA MET A 394 20.50 -0.04 -11.29
C MET A 394 21.18 1.30 -11.46
N ASP A 395 21.60 1.54 -12.68
CA ASP A 395 22.03 2.85 -13.18
C ASP A 395 20.92 3.90 -12.95
N PRO A 396 21.27 5.20 -12.94
CA PRO A 396 20.29 6.27 -12.83
C PRO A 396 19.17 6.03 -13.83
N PRO A 397 17.91 6.08 -13.39
CA PRO A 397 16.79 5.68 -14.23
C PRO A 397 16.62 6.61 -15.42
N LEU A 398 16.26 6.02 -16.53
CA LEU A 398 15.84 6.70 -17.73
C LEU A 398 14.62 7.61 -17.48
N PRO A 399 14.21 8.45 -18.45
CA PRO A 399 13.09 9.37 -18.32
C PRO A 399 11.74 8.76 -17.93
N TYR A 400 11.64 7.45 -17.88
CA TYR A 400 10.41 6.71 -17.56
C TYR A 400 10.72 5.49 -16.70
N VAL A 401 9.70 4.98 -16.04
CA VAL A 401 9.76 3.81 -15.18
C VAL A 401 9.23 2.63 -15.95
N TYR A 402 10.05 1.69 -16.38
CA TYR A 402 9.66 0.33 -16.73
C TYR A 402 10.81 -0.57 -17.23
N GLY A 403 10.47 -1.83 -17.54
CA GLY A 403 11.36 -2.93 -17.84
C GLY A 403 12.49 -2.67 -18.84
N SER A 404 13.65 -3.26 -18.60
CA SER A 404 14.93 -2.93 -19.19
C SER A 404 15.06 -3.10 -20.72
N ASP A 405 14.33 -4.04 -21.30
CA ASP A 405 14.49 -4.37 -22.71
C ASP A 405 13.72 -3.46 -23.67
N GLU A 406 12.67 -2.79 -23.17
CA GLU A 406 11.85 -1.86 -23.94
C GLU A 406 12.37 -0.42 -23.91
N GLN A 407 13.43 -0.16 -23.15
CA GLN A 407 14.02 1.17 -22.98
C GLN A 407 14.69 1.71 -24.24
N LYS A 408 14.88 0.88 -25.25
CA LYS A 408 15.54 1.26 -26.50
C LYS A 408 14.65 2.10 -27.42
N ASP A 409 13.33 2.01 -27.27
CA ASP A 409 12.35 2.67 -28.13
C ASP A 409 11.48 3.66 -27.34
N VAL A 410 12.12 4.64 -26.69
CA VAL A 410 11.40 5.69 -25.95
C VAL A 410 10.60 6.56 -26.93
N PRO A 411 9.27 6.63 -26.80
CA PRO A 411 8.49 7.50 -27.66
C PRO A 411 8.91 8.97 -27.51
N PRO A 412 9.08 9.73 -28.60
CA PRO A 412 9.50 11.14 -28.53
C PRO A 412 8.62 12.01 -27.63
N TRP A 413 7.31 11.78 -27.61
CA TRP A 413 6.38 12.52 -26.74
C TRP A 413 6.68 12.36 -25.25
N LEU A 414 7.19 11.19 -24.84
CA LEU A 414 7.51 10.91 -23.45
C LEU A 414 8.74 11.70 -22.99
N ILE A 415 9.75 11.79 -23.87
CA ILE A 415 10.96 12.61 -23.61
C ILE A 415 10.56 14.08 -23.39
N GLU A 416 9.70 14.61 -24.26
CA GLU A 416 9.21 15.99 -24.12
C GLU A 416 8.37 16.19 -22.85
N ALA A 417 7.47 15.29 -22.51
CA ALA A 417 6.67 15.37 -21.29
C ALA A 417 7.54 15.41 -20.02
N VAL A 418 8.57 14.58 -19.95
CA VAL A 418 9.51 14.56 -18.81
C VAL A 418 10.38 15.82 -18.79
N LYS A 419 10.81 16.30 -19.94
CA LYS A 419 11.62 17.52 -20.08
C LYS A 419 10.86 18.75 -19.61
N GLU A 420 9.58 18.89 -19.96
CA GLU A 420 8.71 19.98 -19.47
C GLU A 420 8.58 19.97 -17.95
N VAL A 421 8.36 18.82 -17.36
CA VAL A 421 8.25 18.69 -15.90
C VAL A 421 9.58 19.02 -15.22
N ARG A 422 10.69 18.53 -15.76
CA ARG A 422 12.03 18.82 -15.24
C ARG A 422 12.38 20.31 -15.30
N ALA A 423 12.00 20.98 -16.37
CA ALA A 423 12.24 22.41 -16.54
C ALA A 423 11.47 23.28 -15.52
N LYS A 424 10.35 22.78 -15.00
CA LYS A 424 9.54 23.47 -13.98
C LYS A 424 9.97 23.14 -12.55
N GLN A 425 10.92 22.21 -12.36
CA GLN A 425 11.39 21.84 -11.03
C GLN A 425 12.58 22.70 -10.59
N PRO A 426 12.64 23.09 -9.32
CA PRO A 426 13.83 23.77 -8.79
C PRO A 426 15.03 22.81 -8.91
N THR A 427 16.16 23.36 -9.37
CA THR A 427 17.41 22.60 -9.56
C THR A 427 18.01 22.13 -8.24
N GLU A 428 17.69 22.83 -7.15
CA GLU A 428 18.08 22.45 -5.78
C GLU A 428 16.91 22.68 -4.83
N TRP A 429 16.80 21.82 -3.83
CA TRP A 429 15.87 22.04 -2.72
C TRP A 429 16.66 22.56 -1.54
N ALA A 430 16.10 23.52 -0.85
CA ALA A 430 16.65 23.92 0.42
C ALA A 430 16.69 22.71 1.38
N PRO A 431 17.72 22.61 2.24
CA PRO A 431 17.78 21.54 3.23
C PRO A 431 16.46 21.43 4.01
N GLY A 432 15.80 20.27 3.96
CA GLY A 432 14.51 20.03 4.62
C GLY A 432 13.27 20.33 3.79
N GLU A 433 13.39 20.80 2.56
CA GLU A 433 12.25 20.90 1.63
C GLU A 433 11.91 19.54 1.02
N THR A 434 10.62 19.26 0.93
CA THR A 434 10.08 18.12 0.23
C THR A 434 9.25 18.60 -0.97
N PRO A 435 9.05 17.79 -2.04
CA PRO A 435 8.18 18.17 -3.16
C PRO A 435 6.70 18.34 -2.75
N TRP A 436 6.42 18.15 -1.50
CA TRP A 436 5.11 18.22 -0.89
C TRP A 436 4.93 19.59 -0.25
N PRO A 437 3.75 20.21 -0.37
CA PRO A 437 3.45 21.36 0.46
C PRO A 437 3.76 21.00 1.91
N LYS A 438 4.52 21.85 2.58
CA LYS A 438 4.89 21.64 4.00
C LYS A 438 3.61 21.35 4.77
N ALA A 439 3.57 20.21 5.43
CA ALA A 439 2.56 20.02 6.48
C ALA A 439 2.64 21.25 7.41
N PRO A 440 1.50 21.80 7.85
CA PRO A 440 1.50 22.97 8.71
C PRO A 440 2.50 22.75 9.86
N LYS A 441 3.29 23.77 10.19
CA LYS A 441 4.26 23.71 11.29
C LYS A 441 3.53 23.24 12.55
N GLY A 442 3.84 22.03 13.01
CA GLY A 442 3.16 21.39 14.15
C GLY A 442 2.71 19.97 13.90
N ALA A 443 2.72 19.50 12.65
CA ALA A 443 2.39 18.12 12.32
C ALA A 443 3.63 17.21 12.48
N VAL A 444 3.60 16.39 13.49
CA VAL A 444 4.27 15.08 13.66
C VAL A 444 5.80 15.01 13.73
N ALA A 445 6.59 15.79 12.98
CA ALA A 445 8.06 15.70 13.04
C ALA A 445 8.62 16.07 14.42
N SER A 446 8.03 17.05 15.11
CA SER A 446 8.45 17.45 16.45
C SER A 446 7.99 16.51 17.57
N LYS A 447 6.92 15.75 17.34
CA LYS A 447 6.40 14.79 18.34
C LYS A 447 7.10 13.42 18.27
N MET A 448 7.62 13.01 17.13
CA MET A 448 8.42 11.78 17.06
C MET A 448 9.79 11.94 17.74
N ASP A 449 10.39 13.12 17.70
CA ASP A 449 11.64 13.38 18.44
C ASP A 449 11.35 13.51 19.94
N GLY A 450 10.25 14.13 20.34
CA GLY A 450 9.80 14.18 21.75
C GLY A 450 9.43 12.81 22.33
N LEU A 451 8.83 11.93 21.53
CA LEU A 451 8.48 10.56 21.97
C LEU A 451 9.73 9.68 22.14
N LYS A 452 10.78 9.88 21.32
CA LYS A 452 12.08 9.22 21.52
C LYS A 452 12.76 9.68 22.83
N ASP A 453 12.63 10.96 23.16
CA ASP A 453 13.20 11.54 24.38
C ASP A 453 12.37 11.15 25.64
N GLU A 454 11.07 10.95 25.51
CA GLU A 454 10.22 10.41 26.60
C GLU A 454 10.40 8.90 26.82
N LEU A 455 10.68 8.14 25.77
CA LEU A 455 10.93 6.68 25.86
C LEU A 455 12.40 6.36 26.19
N ALA A 456 13.30 7.35 26.13
CA ALA A 456 14.70 7.21 26.54
C ALA A 456 14.97 7.62 27.98
N LYS A 457 13.96 8.12 28.70
CA LYS A 457 13.95 8.37 30.14
C LYS A 457 13.25 7.23 30.88
#